data_3348c20cc48a3f95dfce5b23967578d9
#
_entry.id   3348c20cc48a3f95dfce5b23967578d9
#
_cell.length_a   1.000
_cell.length_b   1.000
_cell.length_c   1.000
_cell.angle_alpha   90.00
_cell.angle_beta   90.00
_cell.angle_gamma   90.00
#
_symmetry.space_group_name_H-M   'P 1'
#
loop_
_entity.id
_entity.type
_entity.pdbx_description
1 polymer ?
#
loop_
_entity_poly.entity_id
_entity_poly.type
_entity_poly.pdbx_seq_one_letter_code
_entity_poly.pdbx_strand_id
1 'polypeptide(L)'
;MKKETLLVAVVALVAGCIIGYIAGHKTSGPTAPVVSGSPAGPPPTVNLQQKLNELKNIVAADPTNFQAWVALGNEYFDSNQFMDAIEAYDKALEIQPNSPDVLTDQGVMFKRLGWFDRAISNFKKANEIDPTHATSVYNIGIIYRYDLQDFPKALEAWKRFLEINPTGPGSDRVRQDLEFLRTQPPAQQ
;
A
#
# COMPACT_ATOMS: atom_id res chain seq x y z
N MET A 1 -40.64 -26.19 17.66
CA MET A 1 -39.53 -25.51 18.37
C MET A 1 -39.35 -24.16 17.71
N LYS A 2 -39.42 -23.08 18.47
CA LYS A 2 -39.28 -21.70 17.91
C LYS A 2 -37.82 -21.45 17.54
N LYS A 3 -37.58 -20.73 16.44
CA LYS A 3 -36.22 -20.47 15.91
C LYS A 3 -35.26 -19.86 16.97
N GLU A 4 -35.80 -19.15 17.94
CA GLU A 4 -35.05 -18.54 19.05
C GLU A 4 -34.48 -19.57 20.03
N THR A 5 -35.19 -20.70 20.29
CA THR A 5 -34.69 -21.77 21.14
C THR A 5 -33.55 -22.57 20.50
N LEU A 6 -33.54 -22.64 19.17
CA LEU A 6 -32.45 -23.27 18.42
C LEU A 6 -31.16 -22.43 18.46
N LEU A 7 -31.31 -21.11 18.38
CA LEU A 7 -30.14 -20.19 18.42
C LEU A 7 -29.43 -20.23 19.79
N VAL A 8 -30.18 -20.25 20.87
CA VAL A 8 -29.61 -20.33 22.23
C VAL A 8 -28.90 -21.67 22.46
N ALA A 9 -29.42 -22.78 21.92
CA ALA A 9 -28.80 -24.11 22.05
C ALA A 9 -27.45 -24.17 21.28
N VAL A 10 -27.36 -23.54 20.10
CA VAL A 10 -26.12 -23.52 19.30
C VAL A 10 -25.05 -22.67 19.97
N VAL A 11 -25.40 -21.51 20.54
CA VAL A 11 -24.46 -20.64 21.26
C VAL A 11 -23.91 -21.32 22.52
N ALA A 12 -24.76 -22.05 23.25
CA ALA A 12 -24.34 -22.80 24.45
C ALA A 12 -23.37 -23.95 24.10
N LEU A 13 -23.57 -24.63 22.98
CA LEU A 13 -22.68 -25.70 22.50
C LEU A 13 -21.30 -25.21 22.08
N VAL A 14 -21.21 -24.06 21.42
CA VAL A 14 -19.94 -23.44 21.02
C VAL A 14 -19.15 -22.94 22.23
N ALA A 15 -19.81 -22.31 23.20
CA ALA A 15 -19.19 -21.88 24.44
C ALA A 15 -18.68 -23.05 25.29
N GLY A 16 -19.41 -24.16 25.37
CA GLY A 16 -19.01 -25.39 26.09
C GLY A 16 -17.75 -26.04 25.48
N CYS A 17 -17.62 -26.08 24.14
CA CYS A 17 -16.44 -26.64 23.46
C CYS A 17 -15.17 -25.82 23.71
N ILE A 18 -15.26 -24.47 23.76
CA ILE A 18 -14.12 -23.62 24.03
C ILE A 18 -13.62 -23.77 25.48
N ILE A 19 -14.50 -23.87 26.44
CA ILE A 19 -14.12 -24.07 27.86
C ILE A 19 -13.53 -25.48 28.10
N GLY A 20 -14.06 -26.52 27.43
CA GLY A 20 -13.55 -27.89 27.52
C GLY A 20 -12.14 -28.05 26.90
N TYR A 21 -11.82 -27.32 25.85
CA TYR A 21 -10.50 -27.37 25.21
C TYR A 21 -9.41 -26.75 26.08
N ILE A 22 -9.69 -25.69 26.85
CA ILE A 22 -8.72 -25.00 27.71
C ILE A 22 -8.41 -25.83 28.99
N ALA A 23 -9.34 -26.64 29.47
CA ALA A 23 -9.17 -27.41 30.71
C ALA A 23 -8.41 -28.76 30.53
N GLY A 24 -8.22 -29.23 29.28
CA GLY A 24 -7.71 -30.59 28.98
C GLY A 24 -6.18 -30.72 28.79
N HIS A 25 -5.42 -29.66 28.72
CA HIS A 25 -3.97 -29.74 28.44
C HIS A 25 -3.09 -29.23 29.59
N LYS A 26 -3.03 -30.00 30.67
CA LYS A 26 -1.91 -29.97 31.62
C LYS A 26 -0.92 -31.07 31.24
N THR A 27 0.04 -30.75 30.38
CA THR A 27 1.22 -31.59 30.18
C THR A 27 2.35 -31.07 31.08
N SER A 28 2.67 -31.93 32.08
CA SER A 28 3.86 -31.74 32.92
C SER A 28 5.11 -32.13 32.09
N GLY A 29 5.81 -31.13 31.54
CA GLY A 29 7.12 -31.33 30.94
C GLY A 29 8.22 -30.82 31.87
N PRO A 30 9.50 -31.33 31.76
CA PRO A 30 10.56 -31.03 32.69
C PRO A 30 10.96 -29.56 32.68
N THR A 31 11.11 -29.00 33.88
CA THR A 31 11.53 -27.61 34.14
C THR A 31 12.96 -27.38 33.66
N ALA A 32 13.10 -26.63 32.55
CA ALA A 32 14.38 -26.02 32.18
C ALA A 32 14.61 -24.76 33.04
N PRO A 33 15.88 -24.42 33.35
CA PRO A 33 16.16 -23.26 34.21
C PRO A 33 15.69 -21.97 33.59
N VAL A 34 14.86 -21.23 34.32
CA VAL A 34 14.36 -19.89 33.92
C VAL A 34 15.56 -18.94 33.97
N VAL A 35 16.09 -18.59 32.83
CA VAL A 35 16.92 -17.41 32.70
C VAL A 35 15.99 -16.21 32.87
N SER A 36 16.17 -15.49 33.98
CA SER A 36 15.50 -14.19 34.21
C SER A 36 16.00 -13.18 33.19
N GLY A 37 15.44 -13.26 31.97
CA GLY A 37 15.45 -12.15 31.03
C GLY A 37 14.38 -11.17 31.49
N SER A 38 14.77 -9.93 31.77
CA SER A 38 13.82 -8.83 31.91
C SER A 38 12.80 -8.89 30.76
N PRO A 39 11.50 -8.70 31.01
CA PRO A 39 10.54 -8.63 29.93
C PRO A 39 11.00 -7.52 28.98
N ALA A 40 11.35 -7.91 27.74
CA ALA A 40 11.51 -6.94 26.67
C ALA A 40 10.22 -6.14 26.64
N GLY A 41 10.30 -4.85 26.96
CA GLY A 41 9.17 -3.93 26.84
C GLY A 41 8.61 -4.04 25.43
N PRO A 42 7.33 -3.70 25.21
CA PRO A 42 6.77 -3.66 23.88
C PRO A 42 7.74 -2.90 22.97
N PRO A 43 7.95 -3.37 21.71
CA PRO A 43 8.83 -2.65 20.79
C PRO A 43 8.40 -1.19 20.78
N PRO A 44 9.35 -0.22 20.76
CA PRO A 44 9.01 1.18 20.79
C PRO A 44 8.05 1.43 19.63
N THR A 45 6.78 1.66 19.93
CA THR A 45 5.85 2.22 18.97
C THR A 45 6.41 3.60 18.67
N VAL A 46 7.12 3.70 17.52
CA VAL A 46 7.54 5.01 17.03
C VAL A 46 6.26 5.81 16.95
N ASN A 47 6.14 6.80 17.83
CA ASN A 47 4.94 7.62 17.86
C ASN A 47 4.91 8.39 16.53
N LEU A 48 4.04 7.99 15.62
CA LEU A 48 3.87 8.59 14.31
C LEU A 48 3.85 10.12 14.39
N GLN A 49 3.16 10.66 15.40
CA GLN A 49 3.09 12.08 15.62
C GLN A 49 4.47 12.69 15.99
N GLN A 50 5.28 11.96 16.73
CA GLN A 50 6.65 12.40 17.05
C GLN A 50 7.51 12.46 15.79
N LYS A 51 7.44 11.44 14.93
CA LYS A 51 8.19 11.38 13.66
C LYS A 51 7.75 12.49 12.70
N LEU A 52 6.43 12.72 12.58
CA LEU A 52 5.90 13.85 11.80
C LEU A 52 6.41 15.20 12.33
N ASN A 53 6.41 15.42 13.66
CA ASN A 53 6.90 16.66 14.24
C ASN A 53 8.41 16.83 14.03
N GLU A 54 9.19 15.76 14.14
CA GLU A 54 10.63 15.78 13.87
C GLU A 54 10.91 16.16 12.41
N LEU A 55 10.24 15.52 11.43
CA LEU A 55 10.40 15.83 10.03
C LEU A 55 9.96 17.27 9.69
N LYS A 56 8.85 17.76 10.29
CA LYS A 56 8.44 19.17 10.15
C LYS A 56 9.49 20.14 10.66
N ASN A 57 10.14 19.83 11.77
CA ASN A 57 11.22 20.67 12.30
C ASN A 57 12.44 20.66 11.36
N ILE A 58 12.78 19.51 10.78
CA ILE A 58 13.89 19.38 9.81
C ILE A 58 13.62 20.24 8.58
N VAL A 59 12.44 20.12 7.96
CA VAL A 59 12.12 20.90 6.74
C VAL A 59 11.93 22.40 7.04
N ALA A 60 11.55 22.76 8.26
CA ALA A 60 11.49 24.16 8.68
C ALA A 60 12.89 24.76 8.87
N ALA A 61 13.84 23.98 9.39
CA ALA A 61 15.24 24.40 9.56
C ALA A 61 16.01 24.43 8.23
N ASP A 62 15.75 23.49 7.35
CA ASP A 62 16.34 23.41 5.99
C ASP A 62 15.25 23.12 4.93
N PRO A 63 14.62 24.16 4.39
CA PRO A 63 13.60 24.02 3.36
C PRO A 63 14.12 23.44 2.03
N THR A 64 15.44 23.35 1.84
CA THR A 64 16.07 22.79 0.63
C THR A 64 16.42 21.30 0.78
N ASN A 65 16.09 20.69 1.91
CA ASN A 65 16.34 19.29 2.18
C ASN A 65 15.34 18.38 1.45
N PHE A 66 15.68 17.99 0.24
CA PHE A 66 14.86 17.09 -0.59
C PHE A 66 14.45 15.82 0.15
N GLN A 67 15.41 15.14 0.79
CA GLN A 67 15.16 13.86 1.47
C GLN A 67 14.18 14.01 2.64
N ALA A 68 14.27 15.11 3.37
CA ALA A 68 13.35 15.38 4.47
C ALA A 68 11.91 15.63 3.97
N TRP A 69 11.74 16.34 2.86
CA TRP A 69 10.43 16.52 2.25
C TRP A 69 9.83 15.20 1.73
N VAL A 70 10.64 14.34 1.08
CA VAL A 70 10.20 13.01 0.65
C VAL A 70 9.79 12.18 1.87
N ALA A 71 10.62 12.15 2.92
CA ALA A 71 10.30 11.41 4.14
C ALA A 71 9.01 11.91 4.81
N LEU A 72 8.78 13.23 4.83
CA LEU A 72 7.55 13.83 5.35
C LEU A 72 6.33 13.41 4.52
N GLY A 73 6.45 13.39 3.19
CA GLY A 73 5.41 12.91 2.29
C GLY A 73 5.07 11.44 2.56
N ASN A 74 6.07 10.59 2.75
CA ASN A 74 5.89 9.18 3.06
C ASN A 74 5.14 8.98 4.40
N GLU A 75 5.51 9.72 5.47
CA GLU A 75 4.81 9.64 6.75
C GLU A 75 3.35 10.11 6.67
N TYR A 76 3.09 11.14 5.89
CA TYR A 76 1.73 11.58 5.62
C TYR A 76 0.93 10.53 4.83
N PHE A 77 1.57 9.87 3.84
CA PHE A 77 0.96 8.76 3.11
C PHE A 77 0.57 7.61 4.05
N ASP A 78 1.50 7.14 4.88
CA ASP A 78 1.28 6.05 5.84
C ASP A 78 0.18 6.38 6.85
N SER A 79 -0.04 7.67 7.09
CA SER A 79 -1.10 8.21 7.95
C SER A 79 -2.43 8.46 7.23
N ASN A 80 -2.53 8.14 5.92
CA ASN A 80 -3.66 8.47 5.04
C ASN A 80 -3.97 9.98 4.92
N GLN A 81 -3.00 10.84 5.21
CA GLN A 81 -3.08 12.29 5.05
C GLN A 81 -2.64 12.67 3.63
N PHE A 82 -3.44 12.26 2.62
CA PHE A 82 -3.02 12.32 1.21
C PHE A 82 -2.80 13.74 0.69
N MET A 83 -3.54 14.73 1.19
CA MET A 83 -3.33 16.14 0.79
C MET A 83 -2.00 16.67 1.32
N ASP A 84 -1.69 16.41 2.60
CA ASP A 84 -0.43 16.84 3.20
C ASP A 84 0.77 16.12 2.55
N ALA A 85 0.60 14.83 2.15
CA ALA A 85 1.60 14.09 1.39
C ALA A 85 1.87 14.76 0.03
N ILE A 86 0.83 15.19 -0.69
CA ILE A 86 0.96 15.89 -1.97
C ILE A 86 1.75 17.18 -1.80
N GLU A 87 1.44 17.98 -0.78
CA GLU A 87 2.16 19.24 -0.50
C GLU A 87 3.64 19.00 -0.19
N ALA A 88 3.95 17.95 0.59
CA ALA A 88 5.34 17.59 0.89
C ALA A 88 6.09 17.12 -0.37
N TYR A 89 5.46 16.31 -1.22
CA TYR A 89 6.06 15.89 -2.49
C TYR A 89 6.18 17.06 -3.49
N ASP A 90 5.24 18.02 -3.50
CA ASP A 90 5.39 19.24 -4.29
C ASP A 90 6.66 19.99 -3.90
N LYS A 91 6.93 20.15 -2.57
CA LYS A 91 8.17 20.77 -2.08
C LYS A 91 9.42 19.98 -2.48
N ALA A 92 9.37 18.66 -2.41
CA ALA A 92 10.46 17.82 -2.91
C ALA A 92 10.69 18.03 -4.43
N LEU A 93 9.64 18.08 -5.23
CA LEU A 93 9.71 18.28 -6.68
C LEU A 93 10.09 19.71 -7.09
N GLU A 94 9.84 20.73 -6.25
CA GLU A 94 10.40 22.08 -6.44
C GLU A 94 11.94 22.07 -6.35
N ILE A 95 12.51 21.19 -5.50
CA ILE A 95 13.97 21.04 -5.32
C ILE A 95 14.57 20.15 -6.39
N GLN A 96 13.95 18.98 -6.64
CA GLN A 96 14.38 18.02 -7.67
C GLN A 96 13.22 17.63 -8.59
N PRO A 97 12.99 18.41 -9.68
CA PRO A 97 11.82 18.21 -10.55
C PRO A 97 11.83 16.89 -11.34
N ASN A 98 12.99 16.26 -11.47
CA ASN A 98 13.20 15.06 -12.26
C ASN A 98 13.43 13.82 -11.37
N SER A 99 12.59 13.64 -10.37
CA SER A 99 12.57 12.45 -9.51
C SER A 99 11.42 11.52 -9.91
N PRO A 100 11.68 10.42 -10.64
CA PRO A 100 10.63 9.47 -11.05
C PRO A 100 9.90 8.86 -9.85
N ASP A 101 10.64 8.54 -8.77
CA ASP A 101 10.07 7.95 -7.56
C ASP A 101 9.08 8.91 -6.91
N VAL A 102 9.47 10.17 -6.67
CA VAL A 102 8.59 11.16 -6.01
C VAL A 102 7.37 11.49 -6.88
N LEU A 103 7.54 11.59 -8.20
CA LEU A 103 6.41 11.74 -9.12
C LEU A 103 5.45 10.55 -9.03
N THR A 104 5.99 9.35 -8.90
CA THR A 104 5.19 8.14 -8.76
C THR A 104 4.46 8.10 -7.42
N ASP A 105 5.13 8.42 -6.32
CA ASP A 105 4.51 8.46 -4.98
C ASP A 105 3.40 9.51 -4.93
N GLN A 106 3.63 10.71 -5.46
CA GLN A 106 2.59 11.74 -5.57
C GLN A 106 1.45 11.29 -6.48
N GLY A 107 1.74 10.60 -7.58
CA GLY A 107 0.75 10.01 -8.47
C GLY A 107 -0.15 9.00 -7.74
N VAL A 108 0.40 8.20 -6.83
CA VAL A 108 -0.37 7.31 -5.95
C VAL A 108 -1.31 8.10 -5.04
N MET A 109 -0.89 9.27 -4.51
CA MET A 109 -1.76 10.12 -3.70
C MET A 109 -2.92 10.68 -4.53
N PHE A 110 -2.65 11.17 -5.75
CA PHE A 110 -3.71 11.61 -6.65
C PHE A 110 -4.71 10.49 -6.96
N LYS A 111 -4.22 9.28 -7.20
CA LYS A 111 -5.08 8.10 -7.39
C LYS A 111 -5.96 7.83 -6.15
N ARG A 112 -5.39 7.89 -4.94
CA ARG A 112 -6.15 7.70 -3.68
C ARG A 112 -7.29 8.71 -3.51
N LEU A 113 -7.13 9.92 -4.03
CA LEU A 113 -8.14 10.98 -4.04
C LEU A 113 -9.10 10.91 -5.23
N GLY A 114 -8.95 9.94 -6.14
CA GLY A 114 -9.76 9.83 -7.35
C GLY A 114 -9.37 10.83 -8.45
N TRP A 115 -8.23 11.50 -8.34
CA TRP A 115 -7.74 12.45 -9.33
C TRP A 115 -6.91 11.74 -10.40
N PHE A 116 -7.58 10.86 -11.14
CA PHE A 116 -6.94 9.90 -12.05
C PHE A 116 -6.13 10.56 -13.15
N ASP A 117 -6.60 11.67 -13.74
CA ASP A 117 -5.85 12.38 -14.78
C ASP A 117 -4.52 12.93 -14.27
N ARG A 118 -4.50 13.49 -13.05
CA ARG A 118 -3.27 13.97 -12.41
C ARG A 118 -2.33 12.83 -12.09
N ALA A 119 -2.86 11.71 -11.59
CA ALA A 119 -2.08 10.52 -11.32
C ALA A 119 -1.41 9.97 -12.59
N ILE A 120 -2.18 9.82 -13.68
CA ILE A 120 -1.66 9.35 -14.97
C ILE A 120 -0.62 10.31 -15.53
N SER A 121 -0.83 11.63 -15.40
CA SER A 121 0.14 12.65 -15.82
C SER A 121 1.48 12.48 -15.09
N ASN A 122 1.45 12.32 -13.77
CA ASN A 122 2.66 12.12 -12.97
C ASN A 122 3.38 10.82 -13.33
N PHE A 123 2.65 9.72 -13.49
CA PHE A 123 3.25 8.44 -13.89
C PHE A 123 3.86 8.49 -15.29
N LYS A 124 3.23 9.19 -16.24
CA LYS A 124 3.79 9.41 -17.57
C LYS A 124 5.08 10.22 -17.49
N LYS A 125 5.09 11.33 -16.72
CA LYS A 125 6.28 12.14 -16.52
C LYS A 125 7.40 11.32 -15.87
N ALA A 126 7.12 10.49 -14.89
CA ALA A 126 8.08 9.58 -14.28
C ALA A 126 8.70 8.62 -15.32
N ASN A 127 7.87 8.04 -16.20
CA ASN A 127 8.34 7.14 -17.27
C ASN A 127 9.08 7.89 -18.41
N GLU A 128 8.76 9.14 -18.67
CA GLU A 128 9.52 10.00 -19.62
C GLU A 128 10.93 10.28 -19.09
N ILE A 129 11.07 10.52 -17.78
CA ILE A 129 12.38 10.76 -17.13
C ILE A 129 13.17 9.45 -17.06
N ASP A 130 12.55 8.37 -16.63
CA ASP A 130 13.13 7.02 -16.61
C ASP A 130 12.24 6.02 -17.36
N PRO A 131 12.55 5.71 -18.62
CA PRO A 131 11.79 4.74 -19.41
C PRO A 131 11.80 3.31 -18.87
N THR A 132 12.67 3.01 -17.91
CA THR A 132 12.76 1.70 -17.23
C THR A 132 12.02 1.68 -15.88
N HIS A 133 11.40 2.79 -15.47
CA HIS A 133 10.67 2.91 -14.22
C HIS A 133 9.35 2.10 -14.27
N ALA A 134 9.44 0.80 -14.02
CA ALA A 134 8.33 -0.14 -14.16
C ALA A 134 7.12 0.23 -13.28
N THR A 135 7.35 0.79 -12.07
CA THR A 135 6.29 1.11 -11.11
C THR A 135 5.31 2.14 -11.65
N SER A 136 5.79 3.19 -12.36
CA SER A 136 4.91 4.20 -12.97
C SER A 136 4.01 3.58 -14.04
N VAL A 137 4.56 2.75 -14.91
CA VAL A 137 3.81 2.07 -15.98
C VAL A 137 2.80 1.08 -15.42
N TYR A 138 3.18 0.33 -14.38
CA TYR A 138 2.26 -0.56 -13.66
C TYR A 138 1.05 0.20 -13.11
N ASN A 139 1.28 1.33 -12.45
CA ASN A 139 0.21 2.14 -11.86
C ASN A 139 -0.72 2.77 -12.91
N ILE A 140 -0.21 3.14 -14.10
CA ILE A 140 -1.06 3.55 -15.23
C ILE A 140 -2.03 2.43 -15.61
N GLY A 141 -1.52 1.19 -15.72
CA GLY A 141 -2.35 0.02 -16.00
C GLY A 141 -3.42 -0.23 -14.92
N ILE A 142 -3.07 -0.07 -13.64
CA ILE A 142 -4.00 -0.19 -12.52
C ILE A 142 -5.17 0.80 -12.67
N ILE A 143 -4.88 2.08 -12.93
CA ILE A 143 -5.94 3.10 -13.08
C ILE A 143 -6.85 2.76 -14.25
N TYR A 144 -6.29 2.48 -15.42
CA TYR A 144 -7.11 2.15 -16.58
C TYR A 144 -7.93 0.88 -16.37
N ARG A 145 -7.38 -0.14 -15.70
CA ARG A 145 -8.06 -1.41 -15.48
C ARG A 145 -9.18 -1.34 -14.47
N TYR A 146 -8.92 -0.75 -13.29
CA TYR A 146 -9.81 -0.86 -12.14
C TYR A 146 -10.62 0.41 -11.86
N ASP A 147 -10.04 1.57 -12.12
CA ASP A 147 -10.67 2.83 -11.79
C ASP A 147 -11.47 3.41 -12.98
N LEU A 148 -10.89 3.38 -14.20
CA LEU A 148 -11.50 3.94 -15.41
C LEU A 148 -12.15 2.89 -16.32
N GLN A 149 -11.86 1.61 -16.14
CA GLN A 149 -12.32 0.49 -16.98
C GLN A 149 -12.00 0.65 -18.47
N ASP A 150 -10.94 1.40 -18.80
CA ASP A 150 -10.41 1.55 -20.14
C ASP A 150 -9.46 0.38 -20.44
N PHE A 151 -10.06 -0.77 -20.79
CA PHE A 151 -9.33 -2.01 -21.01
C PHE A 151 -8.29 -1.95 -22.13
N PRO A 152 -8.53 -1.27 -23.27
CA PRO A 152 -7.51 -1.07 -24.28
C PRO A 152 -6.24 -0.39 -23.76
N LYS A 153 -6.39 0.71 -22.99
CA LYS A 153 -5.24 1.42 -22.41
C LYS A 153 -4.57 0.62 -21.28
N ALA A 154 -5.33 -0.14 -20.50
CA ALA A 154 -4.77 -1.04 -19.50
C ALA A 154 -3.89 -2.12 -20.16
N LEU A 155 -4.36 -2.72 -21.27
CA LEU A 155 -3.61 -3.70 -22.05
C LEU A 155 -2.29 -3.11 -22.57
N GLU A 156 -2.31 -1.90 -23.11
CA GLU A 156 -1.11 -1.21 -23.62
C GLU A 156 -0.10 -0.97 -22.50
N ALA A 157 -0.54 -0.37 -21.40
CA ALA A 157 0.33 -0.07 -20.25
C ALA A 157 0.95 -1.35 -19.67
N TRP A 158 0.19 -2.41 -19.49
CA TRP A 158 0.70 -3.64 -18.90
C TRP A 158 1.57 -4.48 -19.84
N LYS A 159 1.38 -4.40 -21.15
CA LYS A 159 2.35 -4.96 -22.11
C LYS A 159 3.68 -4.23 -21.95
N ARG A 160 3.66 -2.90 -21.89
CA ARG A 160 4.86 -2.11 -21.70
C ARG A 160 5.53 -2.40 -20.35
N PHE A 161 4.75 -2.57 -19.27
CA PHE A 161 5.27 -3.00 -17.97
C PHE A 161 6.04 -4.33 -18.07
N LEU A 162 5.50 -5.34 -18.77
CA LEU A 162 6.15 -6.65 -18.91
C LEU A 162 7.40 -6.62 -19.81
N GLU A 163 7.52 -5.66 -20.73
CA GLU A 163 8.76 -5.42 -21.47
C GLU A 163 9.88 -4.93 -20.55
N ILE A 164 9.56 -4.02 -19.61
CA ILE A 164 10.50 -3.45 -18.65
C ILE A 164 10.81 -4.45 -17.53
N ASN A 165 9.81 -5.13 -17.03
CA ASN A 165 9.87 -5.98 -15.84
C ASN A 165 9.25 -7.36 -16.12
N PRO A 166 9.92 -8.22 -16.92
CA PRO A 166 9.33 -9.49 -17.36
C PRO A 166 9.15 -10.52 -16.23
N THR A 167 9.98 -10.50 -15.19
CA THR A 167 9.98 -11.49 -14.10
C THR A 167 9.95 -10.89 -12.70
N GLY A 168 9.88 -9.58 -12.61
CA GLY A 168 9.90 -8.86 -11.34
C GLY A 168 8.56 -8.88 -10.59
N PRO A 169 8.47 -8.16 -9.47
CA PRO A 169 7.24 -8.03 -8.70
C PRO A 169 6.06 -7.55 -9.56
N GLY A 170 4.90 -8.15 -9.39
CA GLY A 170 3.69 -7.82 -10.11
C GLY A 170 3.54 -8.46 -11.50
N SER A 171 4.61 -9.03 -12.10
CA SER A 171 4.59 -9.55 -13.48
C SER A 171 3.60 -10.71 -13.65
N ASP A 172 3.53 -11.62 -12.70
CA ASP A 172 2.60 -12.75 -12.78
C ASP A 172 1.14 -12.28 -12.65
N ARG A 173 0.90 -11.30 -11.78
CA ARG A 173 -0.42 -10.67 -11.65
C ARG A 173 -0.84 -10.00 -12.95
N VAL A 174 0.06 -9.24 -13.56
CA VAL A 174 -0.21 -8.55 -14.83
C VAL A 174 -0.47 -9.55 -15.96
N ARG A 175 0.25 -10.68 -16.02
CA ARG A 175 -0.04 -11.74 -17.01
C ARG A 175 -1.44 -12.32 -16.85
N GLN A 176 -1.87 -12.60 -15.63
CA GLN A 176 -3.22 -13.08 -15.34
C GLN A 176 -4.28 -12.04 -15.75
N ASP A 177 -4.06 -10.78 -15.40
CA ASP A 177 -4.97 -9.70 -15.79
C ASP A 177 -5.01 -9.48 -17.30
N LEU A 178 -3.89 -9.59 -18.00
CA LEU A 178 -3.85 -9.53 -19.48
C LEU A 178 -4.63 -10.66 -20.12
N GLU A 179 -4.52 -11.89 -19.60
CA GLU A 179 -5.30 -13.01 -20.10
C GLU A 179 -6.80 -12.80 -19.88
N PHE A 180 -7.18 -12.32 -18.70
CA PHE A 180 -8.56 -11.95 -18.41
C PHE A 180 -9.08 -10.88 -19.38
N LEU A 181 -8.32 -9.81 -19.64
CA LEU A 181 -8.72 -8.72 -20.52
C LEU A 181 -8.87 -9.14 -21.98
N ARG A 182 -8.10 -10.14 -22.44
CA ARG A 182 -8.25 -10.70 -23.81
C ARG A 182 -9.57 -11.41 -24.02
N THR A 183 -10.17 -11.94 -22.96
CA THR A 183 -11.45 -12.65 -22.99
C THR A 183 -12.66 -11.73 -22.84
N GLN A 184 -12.46 -10.47 -22.47
CA GLN A 184 -13.53 -9.50 -22.34
C GLN A 184 -13.94 -8.92 -23.70
N PRO A 185 -15.23 -8.77 -23.98
CA PRO A 185 -15.66 -8.03 -25.16
C PRO A 185 -15.19 -6.58 -25.07
N PRO A 186 -14.88 -5.92 -26.21
CA PRO A 186 -14.56 -4.50 -26.20
C PRO A 186 -15.69 -3.73 -25.53
N ALA A 187 -15.34 -2.79 -24.64
CA ALA A 187 -16.32 -1.94 -23.97
C ALA A 187 -17.22 -1.29 -25.05
N GLN A 188 -18.52 -1.47 -24.94
CA GLN A 188 -19.46 -0.78 -25.80
C GLN A 188 -19.34 0.72 -25.48
N GLN A 189 -18.86 1.48 -26.45
CA GLN A 189 -18.80 2.96 -26.40
C GLN A 189 -20.18 3.54 -26.54
#